data_9006c6260f20e1aa487e29db5b7029b8
#
_entry.id   9006c6260f20e1aa487e29db5b7029b8
#
_cell.length_a   1.000
_cell.length_b   1.000
_cell.length_c   1.000
_cell.angle_alpha   90.00
_cell.angle_beta   90.00
_cell.angle_gamma   90.00
#
_symmetry.space_group_name_H-M   'P 1'
#
loop_
_entity.id
_entity.type
_entity.pdbx_description
1 polymer ?
#
loop_
_entity_poly.entity_id
_entity_poly.type
_entity_poly.pdbx_seq_one_letter_code
_entity_poly.pdbx_strand_id
1 'polypeptide(L)' 'MSPREFERTLKALGLSKAAAGRWLGISERTVHRYADGDAEVPVSTVFLLRLVLEQGHWPKVPKRPRLQQVVAEHLRTSRA' A
#
# COMPACT_ATOMS: atom_id res chain seq x y z
N MET A 1 12.05 -8.28 3.15
CA MET A 1 11.85 -8.45 1.70
C MET A 1 13.02 -7.79 0.98
N SER A 2 13.64 -8.50 0.06
CA SER A 2 14.73 -7.93 -0.72
C SER A 2 14.19 -7.01 -1.80
N PRO A 3 15.00 -6.09 -2.34
CA PRO A 3 14.56 -5.24 -3.44
C PRO A 3 14.04 -6.02 -4.64
N ARG A 4 14.68 -7.13 -4.94
CA ARG A 4 14.29 -7.99 -6.05
C ARG A 4 12.93 -8.65 -5.80
N GLU A 5 12.69 -9.12 -4.59
CA GLU A 5 11.38 -9.66 -4.21
C GLU A 5 10.30 -8.60 -4.27
N PHE A 6 10.61 -7.41 -3.83
CA PHE A 6 9.68 -6.28 -3.88
C PHE A 6 9.25 -6.00 -5.32
N GLU A 7 10.20 -5.90 -6.23
CA GLU A 7 9.89 -5.68 -7.64
C GLU A 7 9.08 -6.84 -8.24
N ARG A 8 9.44 -8.07 -7.92
CA ARG A 8 8.69 -9.25 -8.39
C ARG A 8 7.26 -9.22 -7.88
N THR A 9 7.08 -8.86 -6.63
CA THR A 9 5.74 -8.79 -6.04
C THR A 9 4.89 -7.74 -6.73
N LEU A 10 5.44 -6.56 -6.98
CA LEU A 10 4.73 -5.52 -7.72
C LEU A 10 4.35 -5.97 -9.12
N LYS A 11 5.27 -6.65 -9.80
CA LYS A 11 5.02 -7.20 -11.13
C LYS A 11 3.92 -8.25 -11.12
N ALA A 12 3.96 -9.15 -10.15
CA ALA A 12 2.95 -10.20 -10.00
C ALA A 12 1.57 -9.60 -9.74
N LEU A 13 1.52 -8.48 -9.07
CA LEU A 13 0.27 -7.77 -8.77
C LEU A 13 -0.15 -6.81 -9.91
N GLY A 14 0.68 -6.67 -10.94
CA GLY A 14 0.38 -5.77 -12.05
C GLY A 14 0.47 -4.30 -11.69
N LEU A 15 1.29 -3.95 -10.71
CA LEU A 15 1.43 -2.59 -10.23
C LEU A 15 2.66 -1.90 -10.79
N SER A 16 2.46 -0.69 -11.28
CA SER A 16 3.57 0.23 -11.49
C SER A 16 4.03 0.80 -10.15
N LYS A 17 5.22 1.40 -10.11
CA LYS A 17 5.70 2.02 -8.89
C LYS A 17 4.80 3.17 -8.44
N ALA A 18 4.27 3.93 -9.39
CA ALA A 18 3.32 5.01 -9.08
C ALA A 18 2.04 4.46 -8.47
N ALA A 19 1.49 3.40 -9.05
CA ALA A 19 0.29 2.77 -8.53
C ALA A 19 0.52 2.15 -7.16
N ALA A 20 1.69 1.52 -6.96
CA ALA A 20 2.07 0.94 -5.67
C ALA A 20 2.14 2.02 -4.59
N GLY A 21 2.72 3.17 -4.92
CA GLY A 21 2.79 4.30 -3.98
C GLY A 21 1.41 4.76 -3.56
N ARG A 22 0.51 4.92 -4.51
CA ARG A 22 -0.87 5.32 -4.21
C ARG A 22 -1.58 4.27 -3.35
N TRP A 23 -1.38 3.01 -3.68
CA TRP A 23 -2.03 1.92 -2.95
C TRP A 23 -1.51 1.79 -1.52
N LEU A 24 -0.19 1.93 -1.35
CA LEU A 24 0.44 1.83 -0.04
C LEU A 24 0.35 3.13 0.78
N GLY A 25 -0.08 4.22 0.17
CA GLY A 25 -0.15 5.51 0.85
C GLY A 25 1.20 6.17 1.05
N ILE A 26 2.16 5.88 0.19
CA ILE A 26 3.50 6.46 0.23
C ILE A 26 3.82 7.12 -1.11
N SER A 27 4.89 7.92 -1.15
CA SER A 27 5.30 8.56 -2.40
C SER A 27 5.90 7.54 -3.37
N GLU A 28 5.79 7.83 -4.65
CA GLU A 28 6.46 7.03 -5.68
C GLU A 28 7.96 6.97 -5.42
N ARG A 29 8.55 8.05 -4.96
CA ARG A 29 9.96 8.11 -4.62
C ARG A 29 10.32 7.07 -3.57
N THR A 30 9.49 6.91 -2.55
CA THR A 30 9.71 5.90 -1.52
C THR A 30 9.64 4.50 -2.11
N VAL A 31 8.71 4.26 -3.03
CA VAL A 31 8.62 2.97 -3.73
C VAL A 31 9.90 2.69 -4.50
N HIS A 32 10.43 3.70 -5.20
CA HIS A 32 11.70 3.56 -5.92
C HIS A 32 12.85 3.22 -4.96
N ARG A 33 12.89 3.82 -3.80
CA ARG A 33 13.92 3.53 -2.81
C ARG A 33 13.85 2.10 -2.32
N TYR A 34 12.65 1.57 -2.13
CA TYR A 34 12.49 0.17 -1.77
C TYR A 34 12.96 -0.75 -2.90
N ALA A 35 12.63 -0.42 -4.13
CA ALA A 35 13.02 -1.21 -5.30
C ALA A 35 14.53 -1.16 -5.56
N ASP A 36 15.18 -0.05 -5.24
CA ASP A 36 16.61 0.13 -5.44
C ASP A 36 17.45 -0.38 -4.26
N GLY A 37 16.82 -0.70 -3.15
CA GLY A 37 17.52 -1.15 -1.96
C GLY A 37 18.04 -0.02 -1.08
N ASP A 38 17.68 1.22 -1.37
CA ASP A 38 18.09 2.39 -0.57
C ASP A 38 17.34 2.48 0.75
N ALA A 39 16.20 1.83 0.84
CA ALA A 39 15.41 1.78 2.05
C ALA A 39 14.83 0.38 2.21
N GLU A 40 14.68 -0.04 3.46
CA GLU A 40 14.11 -1.35 3.76
C GLU A 40 12.58 -1.28 3.73
N VAL A 41 11.96 -2.30 3.16
CA VAL A 41 10.50 -2.39 3.15
C VAL A 41 10.01 -2.72 4.55
N PRO A 42 9.13 -1.91 5.14
CA PRO A 42 8.62 -2.20 6.49
C PRO A 42 7.92 -3.55 6.57
N VAL A 43 7.99 -4.19 7.72
CA VAL A 43 7.38 -5.51 7.95
C VAL A 43 5.88 -5.47 7.67
N SER A 44 5.20 -4.43 8.08
CA SER A 44 3.77 -4.25 7.82
C SER A 44 3.45 -4.24 6.33
N THR A 45 4.27 -3.58 5.55
CA THR A 45 4.13 -3.54 4.09
C THR A 45 4.37 -4.91 3.47
N VAL A 46 5.38 -5.64 3.98
CA VAL A 46 5.67 -7.00 3.51
C VAL A 46 4.46 -7.91 3.75
N PHE A 47 3.89 -7.87 4.93
CA PHE A 47 2.69 -8.66 5.24
C PHE A 47 1.53 -8.33 4.34
N LEU A 48 1.28 -7.05 4.11
CA LEU A 48 0.20 -6.61 3.25
C LEU A 48 0.39 -7.12 1.82
N LEU A 49 1.58 -6.96 1.28
CA LEU A 49 1.88 -7.41 -0.09
C LEU A 49 1.74 -8.93 -0.23
N ARG A 50 2.23 -9.67 0.74
CA ARG A 50 2.11 -11.13 0.72
C ARG A 50 0.67 -11.58 0.82
N LEU A 51 -0.11 -10.94 1.68
CA LEU A 51 -1.52 -11.26 1.84
C LEU A 51 -2.29 -11.04 0.53
N VAL A 52 -2.07 -9.91 -0.11
CA VAL A 52 -2.72 -9.60 -1.38
C VAL A 52 -2.29 -10.58 -2.46
N LEU A 53 -1.00 -10.91 -2.50
CA LEU A 53 -0.47 -11.86 -3.47
C LEU A 53 -1.09 -13.26 -3.30
N GLU A 54 -1.26 -13.70 -2.06
CA GLU A 54 -1.90 -14.98 -1.77
C GLU A 54 -3.36 -15.01 -2.20
N GLN A 55 -4.06 -13.91 -2.04
CA GLN A 55 -5.45 -13.81 -2.47
C GLN A 55 -5.61 -13.74 -3.98
N GLY A 56 -4.53 -13.43 -4.68
CA GLY A 56 -4.52 -13.41 -6.14
C GLY A 56 -5.24 -12.23 -6.77
N HIS A 57 -5.69 -11.28 -5.99
CA HIS A 57 -6.32 -10.07 -6.51
C HIS A 57 -6.20 -8.93 -5.50
N TRP A 58 -6.36 -7.71 -6.01
CA TRP A 58 -6.34 -6.53 -5.17
C TRP A 58 -7.63 -6.37 -4.41
N PRO A 59 -7.58 -6.13 -3.11
CA PRO A 59 -8.73 -5.57 -2.43
C PRO A 59 -8.99 -4.19 -3.01
N LYS A 60 -10.25 -3.82 -3.16
CA LYS A 60 -10.57 -2.48 -3.61
C LYS A 60 -10.03 -1.48 -2.63
N VAL A 61 -9.11 -0.65 -3.11
CA VAL A 61 -8.56 0.39 -2.28
C VAL A 61 -9.57 1.52 -2.18
N PRO A 62 -9.96 1.92 -0.97
CA PRO A 62 -10.85 3.07 -0.83
C PRO A 62 -10.14 4.31 -1.37
N LYS A 63 -10.90 5.16 -2.02
CA LYS A 63 -10.38 6.44 -2.47
C LYS A 63 -9.97 7.26 -1.26
N ARG A 64 -9.03 8.15 -1.49
CA ARG A 64 -8.43 8.98 -0.46
C ARG A 64 -9.32 9.54 0.62
N PRO A 65 -10.53 10.03 0.33
CA PRO A 65 -11.35 10.66 1.38
C PRO A 65 -11.90 9.72 2.42
N ARG A 66 -11.73 8.41 2.26
CA ARG A 66 -12.35 7.47 3.17
C ARG A 66 -11.92 7.65 4.62
N LEU A 67 -10.65 7.94 4.86
CA LEU A 67 -10.18 8.15 6.21
C LEU A 67 -10.86 9.38 6.83
N GLN A 68 -10.99 10.46 6.05
CA GLN A 68 -11.67 11.66 6.49
C GLN A 68 -13.15 11.41 6.72
N GLN A 69 -13.77 10.60 5.87
CA GLN A 69 -15.17 10.22 6.06
C GLN A 69 -15.38 9.45 7.35
N VAL A 70 -14.50 8.50 7.63
CA VAL A 70 -14.56 7.71 8.86
C VAL A 70 -14.43 8.61 10.08
N VAL A 71 -13.49 9.55 10.05
CA VAL A 71 -13.30 10.50 11.14
C VAL A 71 -14.54 11.39 11.29
N ALA A 72 -15.08 11.90 10.20
CA ALA A 72 -16.27 12.74 10.24
C ALA A 72 -17.47 12.00 10.79
N GLU A 73 -17.69 10.76 10.39
CA GLU A 73 -18.75 9.91 10.90
C GLU A 73 -18.58 9.63 12.39
N HIS A 74 -17.37 9.34 12.79
CA HIS A 74 -17.06 9.11 14.20
C HIS A 74 -17.37 10.34 15.06
N LEU A 75 -16.96 11.51 14.59
CA LEU A 75 -17.23 12.77 15.29
C LEU A 75 -18.72 13.05 15.39
N ARG A 76 -19.47 12.78 14.34
CA ARG A 76 -20.93 12.93 14.37
C ARG A 76 -21.57 12.00 15.38
N THR A 77 -21.12 10.76 15.41
CA THR A 77 -21.63 9.79 16.36
C THR A 77 -21.29 10.17 17.79
N SER A 78 -20.14 10.73 18.02
CA SER A 78 -19.71 11.16 19.34
C SER A 78 -20.56 12.31 19.90
N ARG A 79 -21.20 13.06 19.03
CA ARG A 79 -22.05 14.18 19.43
C ARG A 79 -23.44 13.75 19.87
N ALA A 80 -23.83 12.60 19.44
CA ALA A 80 -25.11 12.05 19.84
C ALA A 80 -25.05 11.48 21.25
#